data_6c1a87a2893deda72cc8924d172d9090
#
_entry.id   6c1a87a2893deda72cc8924d172d9090
#
_cell.length_a   1.000
_cell.length_b   1.000
_cell.length_c   1.000
_cell.angle_alpha   90.00
_cell.angle_beta   90.00
_cell.angle_gamma   90.00
#
_symmetry.space_group_name_H-M   'P 1'
#
loop_
_entity.id
_entity.type
_entity.pdbx_description
1 polymer ?
#
loop_
_entity_poly.entity_id
_entity_poly.type
_entity_poly.pdbx_seq_one_letter_code
_entity_poly.pdbx_strand_id
1 'polypeptide(L)' 'TFDDLQIGEAFELINDHDPVPLYYQFQAEKANQFGWEYVERGPEVWRVNISKV' A
#
# COMPACT_ATOMS: atom_id res chain seq x y z
N THR A 1 10.02 -6.63 0.73
CA THR A 1 9.73 -5.19 0.72
C THR A 1 9.18 -4.77 -0.65
N PHE A 2 8.70 -3.54 -0.71
CA PHE A 2 8.17 -3.03 -1.98
C PHE A 2 9.20 -3.08 -3.10
N ASP A 3 10.45 -2.79 -2.78
CA ASP A 3 11.51 -2.77 -3.79
C ASP A 3 11.83 -4.15 -4.35
N ASP A 4 11.43 -5.20 -3.63
CA ASP A 4 11.63 -6.57 -4.10
C ASP A 4 10.52 -7.01 -5.05
N LEU A 5 9.47 -6.23 -5.19
CA LEU A 5 8.36 -6.55 -6.10
C LEU A 5 8.75 -6.28 -7.53
N GLN A 6 8.24 -7.11 -8.42
CA GLN A 6 8.33 -6.87 -9.84
C GLN A 6 7.07 -6.13 -10.32
N ILE A 7 7.17 -5.48 -11.46
CA ILE A 7 6.02 -4.78 -12.05
C ILE A 7 4.89 -5.78 -12.24
N GLY A 8 3.72 -5.42 -11.73
CA GLY A 8 2.54 -6.28 -11.79
C GLY A 8 2.32 -7.12 -10.56
N GLU A 9 3.29 -7.18 -9.66
CA GLU A 9 3.13 -7.87 -8.39
C GLU A 9 2.49 -6.96 -7.35
N ALA A 10 1.85 -7.58 -6.37
CA ALA A 10 1.17 -6.85 -5.31
C ALA A 10 1.27 -7.61 -4.00
N PHE A 11 1.13 -6.87 -2.89
CA PHE A 11 1.02 -7.49 -1.58
C PHE A 11 -0.06 -6.77 -0.77
N GLU A 12 -0.60 -7.45 0.22
CA GLU A 12 -1.64 -6.89 1.08
C GLU A 12 -1.03 -6.45 2.40
N LEU A 13 -1.26 -5.20 2.75
CA LEU A 13 -0.88 -4.66 4.05
C LEU A 13 -2.10 -4.72 4.96
N ILE A 14 -1.93 -5.34 6.13
CA ILE A 14 -2.98 -5.42 7.14
C ILE A 14 -2.55 -4.58 8.33
N ASN A 15 -3.41 -3.67 8.77
CA ASN A 15 -3.09 -2.76 9.84
C ASN A 15 -4.32 -2.56 10.73
N ASP A 16 -4.10 -2.05 11.93
CA ASP A 16 -5.19 -1.77 12.88
C ASP A 16 -5.64 -0.31 12.82
N HIS A 17 -5.07 0.45 11.91
CA HIS A 17 -5.44 1.85 11.69
C HIS A 17 -5.17 2.20 10.22
N ASP A 18 -5.70 3.34 9.78
CA ASP A 18 -5.51 3.80 8.41
C ASP A 18 -4.02 4.08 8.17
N PRO A 19 -3.37 3.39 7.22
CA PRO A 19 -1.94 3.57 6.97
C PRO A 19 -1.62 4.82 6.13
N VAL A 20 -2.21 5.96 6.49
CA VAL A 20 -2.01 7.22 5.75
C VAL A 20 -0.55 7.68 5.77
N PRO A 21 0.17 7.64 6.89
CA PRO A 21 1.58 8.02 6.86
C PRO A 21 2.41 7.19 5.89
N LEU A 22 2.12 5.90 5.80
CA LEU A 22 2.81 5.03 4.87
C LEU A 22 2.49 5.39 3.42
N TYR A 23 1.24 5.76 3.16
CA TYR A 23 0.83 6.21 1.84
C TYR A 23 1.61 7.43 1.40
N TYR A 24 1.74 8.43 2.28
CA TYR A 24 2.51 9.63 1.97
C TYR A 24 3.98 9.32 1.75
N GLN A 25 4.52 8.40 2.52
CA GLN A 25 5.91 7.99 2.34
C GLN A 25 6.12 7.35 0.98
N PHE A 26 5.21 6.46 0.58
CA PHE A 26 5.27 5.84 -0.74
C PHE A 26 5.14 6.87 -1.84
N GLN A 27 4.23 7.83 -1.66
CA GLN A 27 4.03 8.86 -2.68
C GLN A 27 5.25 9.75 -2.84
N ALA A 28 5.95 10.02 -1.74
CA ALA A 28 7.16 10.85 -1.78
C ALA A 28 8.34 10.11 -2.41
N GLU A 29 8.47 8.81 -2.13
CA GLU A 29 9.64 8.04 -2.55
C GLU A 29 9.40 7.22 -3.80
N LYS A 30 8.16 6.82 -4.07
CA LYS A 30 7.81 5.89 -5.14
C LYS A 30 6.69 6.45 -6.01
N ALA A 31 6.64 7.78 -6.17
CA ALA A 31 5.58 8.43 -6.95
C ALA A 31 5.44 7.78 -8.32
N ASN A 32 4.20 7.47 -8.71
CA ASN A 32 3.86 6.85 -9.99
C ASN A 32 4.44 5.45 -10.19
N GLN A 33 4.94 4.83 -9.11
CA GLN A 33 5.51 3.49 -9.18
C GLN A 33 4.70 2.47 -8.38
N PHE A 34 3.59 2.89 -7.79
CA PHE A 34 2.79 1.99 -6.97
C PHE A 34 1.30 2.22 -7.18
N GLY A 35 0.51 1.17 -6.93
CA GLY A 35 -0.92 1.25 -6.82
C GLY A 35 -1.33 1.08 -5.37
N TRP A 36 -2.34 1.81 -4.93
CA TRP A 36 -2.80 1.81 -3.55
C TRP A 36 -4.31 1.63 -3.54
N GLU A 37 -4.77 0.49 -3.07
CA GLU A 37 -6.20 0.18 -3.10
C GLU A 37 -6.67 -0.31 -1.75
N TYR A 38 -7.66 0.35 -1.19
CA TYR A 38 -8.26 -0.08 0.05
C TYR A 38 -9.17 -1.28 -0.20
N VAL A 39 -8.82 -2.41 0.40
CA VAL A 39 -9.64 -3.62 0.35
C VAL A 39 -10.64 -3.61 1.48
N GLU A 40 -10.22 -3.16 2.66
CA GLU A 40 -11.09 -3.05 3.83
C GLU A 40 -10.73 -1.77 4.57
N ARG A 41 -11.72 -0.99 4.97
CA ARG A 41 -11.53 0.34 5.57
C ARG A 41 -12.14 0.37 6.95
N GLY A 42 -11.47 -0.26 7.88
CA GLY A 42 -11.73 -0.19 9.30
C GLY A 42 -13.18 -0.38 9.73
N PRO A 43 -13.50 0.05 10.96
CA PRO A 43 -12.63 0.82 11.85
C PRO A 43 -11.53 0.01 12.54
N GLU A 44 -11.68 -1.30 12.68
CA GLU A 44 -10.75 -2.09 13.47
C GLU A 44 -9.64 -2.70 12.65
N VAL A 45 -9.92 -3.01 11.39
CA VAL A 45 -8.96 -3.62 10.50
C VAL A 45 -8.90 -2.83 9.20
N TRP A 46 -7.71 -2.52 8.77
CA TRP A 46 -7.47 -1.82 7.51
C TRP A 46 -6.62 -2.70 6.61
N ARG A 47 -7.13 -2.99 5.43
CA ARG A 47 -6.41 -3.80 4.45
C ARG A 47 -6.18 -2.96 3.20
N VAL A 48 -4.95 -2.92 2.76
CA VAL A 48 -4.56 -2.16 1.57
C VAL A 48 -3.78 -3.07 0.65
N ASN A 49 -4.17 -3.09 -0.60
CA ASN A 49 -3.43 -3.82 -1.63
C ASN A 49 -2.47 -2.84 -2.30
N ILE A 50 -1.19 -3.11 -2.18
CA ILE A 50 -0.13 -2.27 -2.72
C ILE A 50 0.53 -3.03 -3.86
N SER A 51 0.48 -2.44 -5.04
CA SER A 51 1.04 -3.07 -6.24
C SER A 51 2.15 -2.21 -6.82
N LYS A 52 3.03 -2.86 -7.57
CA LYS A 52 4.07 -2.15 -8.30
C LYS A 52 3.65 -2.00 -9.75
N VAL A 53 3.63 -0.78 -10.20
CA VAL A 53 3.21 -0.46 -11.58
C VAL A 53 4.36 0.14 -12.37
#